data_0ab47a62bd4415487739c1249bd60547
#
_entry.id   0ab47a62bd4415487739c1249bd60547
#
_cell.length_a   1.000
_cell.length_b   1.000
_cell.length_c   1.000
_cell.angle_alpha   90.00
_cell.angle_beta   90.00
_cell.angle_gamma   90.00
#
_symmetry.space_group_name_H-M   'P 1'
#
loop_
_entity.id
_entity.type
_entity.pdbx_description
1 polymer ?
#
loop_
_entity_poly.entity_id
_entity_poly.type
_entity_poly.pdbx_seq_one_letter_code
_entity_poly.pdbx_strand_id
1 'polypeptide(L)'
;MTIRLPSRLDARFSSCAASITTAMLIMMLAKTTLCATVTTAPPAASPIADAPGLNPPPFDVAAATRRIGIALDHNYPHLDALYKDIHAHPELAFQESRTAALLAGEMRKLGFEVTEHVGGTGVVAIYRNGAGPTVLVRTELDALPMEEKTGLPYASRAQQTLDGKPTFVDHSCGHDSHMAWWVGTAAALVGMKDQWNGTLFFIGQPAEETISGAKAMLGDGLFTRFPKPDVGFAAHVGPEPLGEVDIKDGVVSSASDSIHIVFHGRGAHGSMPDRSIDPIVMGANFVTGVQDVVSRQKDPKEFGVVTVGSFQAGTVENIIPDSATLKLTLRSYSPAVRKLLVDGVERTATATAAMAGAPPPDITHPHGAASVHNDGALAARAAALLEPVFGDRLHFIPATVSGFTASEDFSEFVDAGVPSVYFGIGGDDPAMLADYQRRGQPVPVNHSPYFAPVPESTIRTGVTTLTLAVLMVTSPAEKSMRR
;
A
#
# COMPACT_ATOMS: atom_id res chain seq x y z
N MET A 1 39.72 -67.76 -0.88
CA MET A 1 39.00 -68.61 -1.85
C MET A 1 38.64 -67.72 -3.01
N THR A 2 39.44 -67.81 -4.07
CA THR A 2 39.51 -66.95 -5.22
C THR A 2 38.55 -67.51 -6.26
N ILE A 3 37.59 -66.70 -6.76
CA ILE A 3 36.80 -67.08 -7.92
C ILE A 3 36.93 -66.00 -9.00
N ARG A 4 37.41 -66.45 -10.16
CA ARG A 4 37.71 -65.66 -11.39
C ARG A 4 36.45 -65.24 -12.12
N LEU A 5 36.53 -64.06 -12.74
CA LEU A 5 35.68 -63.60 -13.81
C LEU A 5 35.97 -64.36 -15.14
N PRO A 6 35.02 -64.59 -16.04
CA PRO A 6 35.26 -64.81 -17.45
C PRO A 6 35.03 -63.53 -18.29
N SER A 7 35.99 -63.32 -19.20
CA SER A 7 36.00 -62.29 -20.26
C SER A 7 35.20 -62.75 -21.48
N ARG A 8 34.79 -61.73 -22.27
CA ARG A 8 34.37 -61.69 -23.68
C ARG A 8 32.87 -61.60 -23.94
N LEU A 9 32.54 -60.44 -24.47
CA LEU A 9 31.84 -60.41 -25.75
C LEU A 9 32.00 -59.01 -26.38
N ASP A 10 32.69 -59.00 -27.53
CA ASP A 10 32.97 -57.87 -28.41
C ASP A 10 31.77 -57.45 -29.24
N ALA A 11 31.81 -56.18 -29.63
CA ALA A 11 31.33 -55.62 -30.89
C ALA A 11 29.84 -55.67 -31.21
N ARG A 12 29.25 -54.46 -31.21
CA ARG A 12 28.48 -53.82 -32.28
C ARG A 12 27.63 -52.66 -31.74
N PHE A 13 28.18 -51.48 -31.61
CA PHE A 13 27.43 -50.24 -31.63
C PHE A 13 28.34 -49.14 -32.23
N SER A 14 28.38 -49.15 -33.54
CA SER A 14 28.96 -48.05 -34.32
C SER A 14 27.95 -47.77 -35.43
N SER A 15 27.10 -46.72 -35.28
CA SER A 15 26.44 -45.93 -36.31
C SER A 15 25.12 -45.32 -35.84
N CYS A 16 25.13 -44.55 -34.73
CA CYS A 16 23.97 -43.69 -34.39
C CYS A 16 24.35 -42.37 -33.69
N ALA A 17 25.64 -42.02 -33.64
CA ALA A 17 26.10 -40.82 -32.94
C ALA A 17 26.28 -39.58 -33.85
N ALA A 18 26.09 -39.71 -35.17
CA ALA A 18 26.34 -38.61 -36.11
C ALA A 18 25.11 -37.76 -36.48
N SER A 19 23.88 -38.21 -36.15
CA SER A 19 22.64 -37.52 -36.57
C SER A 19 22.02 -36.66 -35.44
N ILE A 20 22.49 -36.76 -34.22
CA ILE A 20 21.93 -35.97 -33.06
C ILE A 20 22.66 -34.65 -32.83
N THR A 21 23.92 -34.54 -33.29
CA THR A 21 24.73 -33.34 -33.11
C THR A 21 24.38 -32.21 -34.08
N THR A 22 23.83 -32.51 -35.25
CA THR A 22 23.47 -31.51 -36.28
C THR A 22 22.08 -30.90 -35.98
N ALA A 23 21.18 -31.65 -35.37
CA ALA A 23 19.85 -31.13 -34.97
C ALA A 23 19.90 -30.22 -33.75
N MET A 24 20.85 -30.43 -32.82
CA MET A 24 21.03 -29.55 -31.64
C MET A 24 21.75 -28.24 -31.95
N LEU A 25 22.59 -28.20 -32.99
CA LEU A 25 23.29 -26.98 -33.41
C LEU A 25 22.40 -26.01 -34.21
N ILE A 26 21.39 -26.54 -34.92
CA ILE A 26 20.39 -25.73 -35.64
C ILE A 26 19.34 -25.17 -34.66
N MET A 27 19.07 -25.81 -33.54
CA MET A 27 18.18 -25.29 -32.50
C MET A 27 18.84 -24.25 -31.59
N MET A 28 20.15 -24.18 -31.48
CA MET A 28 20.85 -23.13 -30.71
C MET A 28 21.11 -21.85 -31.52
N LEU A 29 21.09 -21.88 -32.87
CA LEU A 29 21.21 -20.67 -33.69
C LEU A 29 19.86 -19.98 -33.98
N ALA A 30 18.72 -20.61 -33.67
CA ALA A 30 17.41 -20.00 -33.82
C ALA A 30 16.89 -19.28 -32.52
N LYS A 31 17.65 -19.27 -31.46
CA LYS A 31 17.28 -18.59 -30.18
C LYS A 31 17.97 -17.26 -29.93
N THR A 32 18.73 -16.73 -30.86
CA THR A 32 19.42 -15.44 -30.66
C THR A 32 18.85 -14.30 -31.52
N THR A 33 17.64 -14.44 -32.07
CA THR A 33 17.02 -13.30 -32.74
C THR A 33 15.50 -13.35 -32.54
N LEU A 34 15.04 -13.08 -31.33
CA LEU A 34 13.75 -12.46 -31.01
C LEU A 34 13.65 -12.18 -29.46
N CYS A 35 14.63 -11.46 -28.95
CA CYS A 35 14.35 -10.61 -27.81
C CYS A 35 14.00 -9.23 -28.38
N ALA A 36 12.88 -9.16 -29.08
CA ALA A 36 12.21 -7.89 -29.26
C ALA A 36 11.84 -7.43 -27.85
N THR A 37 12.52 -6.42 -27.37
CA THR A 37 12.07 -5.58 -26.28
C THR A 37 10.66 -5.14 -26.65
N VAL A 38 9.67 -5.81 -26.08
CA VAL A 38 8.35 -5.21 -25.92
C VAL A 38 8.56 -4.15 -24.86
N THR A 39 9.08 -3.00 -25.27
CA THR A 39 8.80 -1.75 -24.58
C THR A 39 7.30 -1.55 -24.81
N THR A 40 6.49 -2.05 -23.88
CA THR A 40 5.15 -1.52 -23.71
C THR A 40 5.36 -0.10 -23.23
N ALA A 41 5.32 0.85 -24.17
CA ALA A 41 5.07 2.23 -23.81
C ALA A 41 3.82 2.18 -22.88
N PRO A 42 3.81 2.93 -21.79
CA PRO A 42 2.58 3.08 -20.99
C PRO A 42 1.46 3.45 -21.98
N PRO A 43 0.24 2.92 -21.80
CA PRO A 43 -0.87 3.26 -22.67
C PRO A 43 -0.97 4.79 -22.68
N ALA A 44 -0.98 5.36 -23.89
CA ALA A 44 -1.12 6.81 -24.04
C ALA A 44 -2.31 7.25 -23.19
N ALA A 45 -2.08 8.21 -22.30
CA ALA A 45 -3.13 8.79 -21.46
C ALA A 45 -4.30 9.17 -22.36
N SER A 46 -5.50 8.64 -22.09
CA SER A 46 -6.69 9.03 -22.82
C SER A 46 -6.90 10.52 -22.60
N PRO A 47 -7.14 11.31 -23.65
CA PRO A 47 -7.41 12.72 -23.46
C PRO A 47 -8.65 12.89 -22.56
N ILE A 48 -8.49 13.59 -21.46
CA ILE A 48 -9.52 13.87 -20.43
C ILE A 48 -10.71 14.68 -21.02
N ALA A 49 -10.59 15.16 -22.25
CA ALA A 49 -11.48 16.13 -22.90
C ALA A 49 -12.94 15.67 -23.08
N ASP A 50 -13.27 14.38 -22.96
CA ASP A 50 -14.60 13.88 -23.32
C ASP A 50 -15.42 13.27 -22.15
N ALA A 51 -15.05 13.52 -20.89
CA ALA A 51 -15.86 13.09 -19.76
C ALA A 51 -17.12 13.97 -19.62
N PRO A 52 -18.33 13.41 -19.72
CA PRO A 52 -19.56 14.22 -19.64
C PRO A 52 -19.75 14.74 -18.20
N GLY A 53 -19.86 16.06 -18.05
CA GLY A 53 -20.22 16.71 -16.79
C GLY A 53 -19.12 17.47 -16.06
N LEU A 54 -17.96 17.69 -16.68
CA LEU A 54 -16.90 18.53 -16.10
C LEU A 54 -17.30 20.03 -16.24
N ASN A 55 -17.89 20.58 -15.19
CA ASN A 55 -17.95 22.04 -15.06
C ASN A 55 -16.52 22.57 -14.92
N PRO A 56 -16.20 23.76 -15.51
CA PRO A 56 -14.90 24.38 -15.29
C PRO A 56 -14.65 24.55 -13.78
N PRO A 57 -13.39 24.49 -13.34
CA PRO A 57 -13.07 24.68 -11.93
C PRO A 57 -13.66 26.01 -11.43
N PRO A 58 -14.16 26.06 -10.19
CA PRO A 58 -14.87 27.22 -9.66
C PRO A 58 -13.94 28.41 -9.36
N PHE A 59 -12.65 28.34 -9.73
CA PHE A 59 -11.61 29.33 -9.46
C PHE A 59 -10.53 29.33 -10.56
N ASP A 60 -9.73 30.41 -10.62
CA ASP A 60 -8.54 30.47 -11.50
C ASP A 60 -7.43 29.57 -10.97
N VAL A 61 -7.26 28.39 -11.58
CA VAL A 61 -6.27 27.39 -11.24
C VAL A 61 -4.84 27.94 -11.31
N ALA A 62 -4.53 28.73 -12.35
CA ALA A 62 -3.19 29.29 -12.51
C ALA A 62 -2.87 30.33 -11.42
N ALA A 63 -3.84 31.16 -11.03
CA ALA A 63 -3.66 32.08 -9.91
C ALA A 63 -3.52 31.37 -8.58
N ALA A 64 -4.31 30.33 -8.33
CA ALA A 64 -4.20 29.50 -7.13
C ALA A 64 -2.83 28.80 -7.07
N THR A 65 -2.38 28.18 -8.16
CA THR A 65 -1.06 27.52 -8.24
C THR A 65 0.08 28.52 -7.95
N ARG A 66 0.02 29.73 -8.50
CA ARG A 66 1.03 30.77 -8.17
C ARG A 66 1.02 31.13 -6.69
N ARG A 67 -0.16 31.28 -6.05
CA ARG A 67 -0.27 31.57 -4.60
C ARG A 67 0.32 30.43 -3.77
N ILE A 68 0.02 29.18 -4.14
CA ILE A 68 0.60 27.99 -3.49
C ILE A 68 2.13 27.99 -3.62
N GLY A 69 2.67 28.27 -4.83
CA GLY A 69 4.10 28.38 -5.07
C GLY A 69 4.78 29.42 -4.17
N ILE A 70 4.23 30.64 -4.09
CA ILE A 70 4.75 31.70 -3.20
C ILE A 70 4.69 31.27 -1.72
N ALA A 71 3.61 30.64 -1.30
CA ALA A 71 3.48 30.13 0.07
C ALA A 71 4.52 29.03 0.37
N LEU A 72 4.76 28.14 -0.59
CA LEU A 72 5.78 27.10 -0.49
C LEU A 72 7.21 27.67 -0.45
N ASP A 73 7.53 28.64 -1.30
CA ASP A 73 8.86 29.28 -1.29
C ASP A 73 9.18 29.91 0.07
N HIS A 74 8.17 30.48 0.71
CA HIS A 74 8.31 31.04 2.05
C HIS A 74 8.41 29.97 3.15
N ASN A 75 7.60 28.89 3.06
CA ASN A 75 7.43 27.91 4.14
C ASN A 75 8.32 26.67 3.99
N TYR A 76 8.91 26.43 2.81
CA TYR A 76 9.67 25.21 2.54
C TYR A 76 10.82 24.97 3.53
N PRO A 77 11.61 25.98 3.95
CA PRO A 77 12.66 25.75 4.96
C PRO A 77 12.11 25.15 6.28
N HIS A 78 10.90 25.52 6.68
CA HIS A 78 10.22 24.94 7.85
C HIS A 78 9.75 23.51 7.57
N LEU A 79 9.16 23.25 6.40
CA LEU A 79 8.70 21.91 6.01
C LEU A 79 9.87 20.93 5.85
N ASP A 80 10.99 21.37 5.31
CA ASP A 80 12.22 20.57 5.20
C ASP A 80 12.79 20.22 6.57
N ALA A 81 12.80 21.18 7.50
CA ALA A 81 13.25 20.94 8.87
C ALA A 81 12.30 19.98 9.60
N LEU A 82 10.99 20.12 9.41
CA LEU A 82 9.98 19.23 9.96
C LEU A 82 10.13 17.81 9.42
N TYR A 83 10.24 17.67 8.10
CA TYR A 83 10.50 16.39 7.43
C TYR A 83 11.72 15.68 8.02
N LYS A 84 12.88 16.38 8.06
CA LYS A 84 14.14 15.80 8.57
C LYS A 84 14.06 15.42 10.05
N ASP A 85 13.33 16.20 10.86
CA ASP A 85 13.13 15.90 12.27
C ASP A 85 12.27 14.65 12.46
N ILE A 86 11.19 14.50 11.69
CA ILE A 86 10.34 13.30 11.71
C ILE A 86 11.13 12.09 11.21
N HIS A 87 11.84 12.21 10.08
CA HIS A 87 12.65 11.16 9.49
C HIS A 87 13.73 10.62 10.47
N ALA A 88 14.36 11.51 11.23
CA ALA A 88 15.39 11.12 12.21
C ALA A 88 14.80 10.49 13.50
N HIS A 89 13.50 10.64 13.75
CA HIS A 89 12.84 10.19 14.97
C HIS A 89 11.54 9.40 14.69
N PRO A 90 11.59 8.39 13.83
CA PRO A 90 10.41 7.60 13.48
C PRO A 90 9.90 6.78 14.68
N GLU A 91 8.60 6.53 14.69
CA GLU A 91 7.93 5.78 15.74
C GLU A 91 7.05 4.68 15.13
N LEU A 92 7.01 3.51 15.80
CA LEU A 92 6.22 2.35 15.36
C LEU A 92 4.71 2.57 15.58
N ALA A 93 3.90 1.76 14.89
CA ALA A 93 2.45 1.72 15.00
C ALA A 93 1.97 1.73 16.46
N PHE A 94 1.04 2.62 16.79
CA PHE A 94 0.51 2.92 18.13
C PHE A 94 1.55 3.38 19.18
N GLN A 95 2.75 3.74 18.75
CA GLN A 95 3.79 4.32 19.61
C GLN A 95 4.18 5.74 19.15
N GLU A 96 3.45 6.36 18.23
CA GLU A 96 3.72 7.63 17.53
C GLU A 96 3.46 8.87 18.41
N SER A 97 3.74 8.77 19.71
CA SER A 97 3.38 9.83 20.69
C SER A 97 4.09 11.16 20.44
N ARG A 98 5.39 11.11 20.06
CA ARG A 98 6.18 12.30 19.75
C ARG A 98 5.70 12.93 18.44
N THR A 99 5.55 12.10 17.41
CA THR A 99 5.12 12.51 16.07
C THR A 99 3.73 13.15 16.12
N ALA A 100 2.78 12.51 16.81
CA ALA A 100 1.43 13.04 17.02
C ALA A 100 1.45 14.40 17.72
N ALA A 101 2.20 14.54 18.81
CA ALA A 101 2.31 15.79 19.54
C ALA A 101 2.96 16.91 18.70
N LEU A 102 3.97 16.57 17.89
CA LEU A 102 4.63 17.50 16.96
C LEU A 102 3.63 18.04 15.94
N LEU A 103 2.91 17.17 15.24
CA LEU A 103 1.90 17.57 14.23
C LEU A 103 0.73 18.33 14.87
N ALA A 104 0.26 17.90 16.04
CA ALA A 104 -0.75 18.64 16.81
C ALA A 104 -0.28 20.07 17.12
N GLY A 105 0.99 20.22 17.46
CA GLY A 105 1.62 21.53 17.68
C GLY A 105 1.64 22.41 16.42
N GLU A 106 2.00 21.85 15.26
CA GLU A 106 1.99 22.55 13.98
C GLU A 106 0.57 23.02 13.62
N MET A 107 -0.43 22.15 13.75
CA MET A 107 -1.81 22.50 13.42
C MET A 107 -2.39 23.56 14.35
N ARG A 108 -2.04 23.54 15.65
CA ARG A 108 -2.43 24.63 16.59
C ARG A 108 -1.82 25.99 16.21
N LYS A 109 -0.55 26.01 15.77
CA LYS A 109 0.10 27.24 15.28
C LYS A 109 -0.63 27.83 14.07
N LEU A 110 -1.23 26.98 13.21
CA LEU A 110 -2.04 27.37 12.06
C LEU A 110 -3.48 27.78 12.44
N GLY A 111 -3.88 27.64 13.69
CA GLY A 111 -5.20 28.04 14.21
C GLY A 111 -6.27 26.95 14.10
N PHE A 112 -5.89 25.70 13.92
CA PHE A 112 -6.81 24.56 13.97
C PHE A 112 -7.22 24.26 15.43
N GLU A 113 -8.45 23.81 15.62
CA GLU A 113 -8.94 23.14 16.80
C GLU A 113 -8.43 21.71 16.77
N VAL A 114 -7.57 21.31 17.74
CA VAL A 114 -6.86 20.03 17.69
C VAL A 114 -7.26 19.14 18.85
N THR A 115 -7.62 17.90 18.54
CA THR A 115 -7.86 16.80 19.48
C THR A 115 -6.82 15.70 19.24
N GLU A 116 -6.09 15.34 20.28
CA GLU A 116 -5.11 14.24 20.27
C GLU A 116 -5.73 12.96 20.85
N HIS A 117 -5.03 11.83 20.68
CA HIS A 117 -5.39 10.53 21.23
C HIS A 117 -6.71 9.97 20.66
N VAL A 118 -7.03 10.25 19.40
CA VAL A 118 -8.19 9.68 18.72
C VAL A 118 -7.79 8.33 18.10
N GLY A 119 -8.33 7.24 18.60
CA GLY A 119 -7.95 5.90 18.16
C GLY A 119 -6.53 5.48 18.59
N GLY A 120 -6.05 5.97 19.73
CA GLY A 120 -4.70 5.74 20.23
C GLY A 120 -3.85 7.00 20.19
N THR A 121 -2.87 7.07 19.30
CA THR A 121 -1.99 8.23 19.10
C THR A 121 -2.50 9.21 18.03
N GLY A 122 -3.65 8.94 17.39
CA GLY A 122 -4.18 9.74 16.29
C GLY A 122 -4.52 11.19 16.66
N VAL A 123 -4.44 12.07 15.67
CA VAL A 123 -4.69 13.50 15.76
C VAL A 123 -5.84 13.90 14.84
N VAL A 124 -6.78 14.69 15.35
CA VAL A 124 -7.84 15.35 14.58
C VAL A 124 -7.66 16.86 14.69
N ALA A 125 -7.59 17.55 13.55
CA ALA A 125 -7.45 19.00 13.49
C ALA A 125 -8.53 19.59 12.59
N ILE A 126 -9.33 20.53 13.12
CA ILE A 126 -10.48 21.13 12.44
C ILE A 126 -10.27 22.64 12.29
N TYR A 127 -10.49 23.13 11.07
CA TYR A 127 -10.51 24.56 10.78
C TYR A 127 -11.80 24.92 10.04
N ARG A 128 -12.58 25.87 10.57
CA ARG A 128 -13.86 26.29 10.01
C ARG A 128 -13.73 27.65 9.33
N ASN A 129 -14.18 27.74 8.08
CA ASN A 129 -14.16 28.95 7.26
C ASN A 129 -15.51 29.18 6.57
N GLY A 130 -16.55 29.41 7.36
CA GLY A 130 -17.90 29.64 6.86
C GLY A 130 -18.67 28.36 6.52
N ALA A 131 -19.82 28.52 5.89
CA ALA A 131 -20.68 27.41 5.46
C ALA A 131 -20.13 26.77 4.17
N GLY A 132 -20.07 25.46 4.11
CA GLY A 132 -19.57 24.70 2.96
C GLY A 132 -19.31 23.26 3.34
N PRO A 133 -18.72 22.47 2.43
CA PRO A 133 -18.44 21.06 2.69
C PRO A 133 -17.37 20.86 3.78
N THR A 134 -17.42 19.69 4.41
CA THR A 134 -16.37 19.19 5.28
C THR A 134 -15.44 18.29 4.47
N VAL A 135 -14.16 18.63 4.42
CA VAL A 135 -13.17 17.93 3.59
C VAL A 135 -12.13 17.27 4.45
N LEU A 136 -12.04 15.94 4.35
CA LEU A 136 -10.99 15.14 4.98
C LEU A 136 -9.68 15.27 4.20
N VAL A 137 -8.58 15.53 4.91
CA VAL A 137 -7.20 15.37 4.41
C VAL A 137 -6.43 14.51 5.41
N ARG A 138 -5.94 13.36 4.95
CA ARG A 138 -5.28 12.36 5.80
C ARG A 138 -3.78 12.31 5.56
N THR A 139 -3.04 12.09 6.64
CA THR A 139 -1.67 11.59 6.64
C THR A 139 -1.54 10.43 7.63
N GLU A 140 -0.51 9.61 7.48
CA GLU A 140 -0.08 8.56 8.38
C GLU A 140 0.98 9.08 9.34
N LEU A 141 1.14 8.43 10.51
CA LEU A 141 2.09 8.84 11.55
C LEU A 141 3.22 7.85 11.78
N ASP A 142 2.97 6.57 11.49
CA ASP A 142 3.83 5.45 11.87
C ASP A 142 4.94 5.17 10.87
N ALA A 143 5.91 4.41 11.35
CA ALA A 143 7.10 3.96 10.63
C ALA A 143 7.30 2.45 10.78
N LEU A 144 8.26 1.90 10.06
CA LEU A 144 8.52 0.47 9.94
C LEU A 144 9.64 -0.02 10.88
N PRO A 145 9.53 -1.27 11.39
CA PRO A 145 10.57 -1.90 12.19
C PRO A 145 11.77 -2.35 11.34
N MET A 146 12.56 -1.40 10.86
CA MET A 146 13.64 -1.63 9.90
C MET A 146 14.85 -0.74 10.20
N GLU A 147 16.06 -1.22 9.88
CA GLU A 147 17.29 -0.42 9.94
C GLU A 147 17.50 0.33 8.63
N GLU A 148 17.51 1.65 8.67
CA GLU A 148 17.76 2.49 7.51
C GLU A 148 19.19 2.37 6.98
N LYS A 149 19.32 2.30 5.64
CA LYS A 149 20.61 2.18 4.93
C LYS A 149 20.79 3.17 3.79
N THR A 150 20.04 4.26 3.80
CA THR A 150 20.09 5.30 2.77
C THR A 150 21.43 6.05 2.75
N GLY A 151 22.07 6.19 3.91
CA GLY A 151 23.29 6.99 4.06
C GLY A 151 23.04 8.50 4.12
N LEU A 152 21.78 8.92 4.27
CA LEU A 152 21.42 10.33 4.43
C LEU A 152 22.04 10.94 5.70
N PRO A 153 22.39 12.23 5.70
CA PRO A 153 22.99 12.87 6.88
C PRO A 153 22.03 12.95 8.08
N TYR A 154 20.73 12.82 7.85
CA TYR A 154 19.65 12.78 8.85
C TYR A 154 19.00 11.39 8.98
N ALA A 155 19.67 10.35 8.45
CA ALA A 155 19.18 8.97 8.53
C ALA A 155 18.84 8.55 9.95
N SER A 156 17.75 7.81 10.12
CA SER A 156 17.29 7.32 11.42
C SER A 156 18.32 6.41 12.10
N ARG A 157 18.47 6.59 13.40
CA ARG A 157 19.16 5.68 14.33
C ARG A 157 18.23 5.30 15.50
N ALA A 158 16.96 5.64 15.37
CA ALA A 158 15.97 5.40 16.40
C ALA A 158 15.77 3.90 16.63
N GLN A 159 15.50 3.55 17.88
CA GLN A 159 15.10 2.20 18.25
C GLN A 159 13.91 2.28 19.18
N GLN A 160 12.96 1.38 18.97
CA GLN A 160 11.80 1.17 19.84
C GLN A 160 11.67 -0.32 20.20
N THR A 161 10.80 -0.64 21.14
CA THR A 161 10.52 -2.02 21.54
C THR A 161 9.37 -2.57 20.72
N LEU A 162 9.63 -3.67 19.99
CA LEU A 162 8.63 -4.48 19.30
C LEU A 162 8.69 -5.91 19.86
N ASP A 163 7.57 -6.43 20.36
CA ASP A 163 7.47 -7.77 20.96
C ASP A 163 8.54 -8.05 22.04
N GLY A 164 8.82 -7.01 22.86
CA GLY A 164 9.80 -7.09 23.95
C GLY A 164 11.27 -7.04 23.51
N LYS A 165 11.55 -6.73 22.22
CA LYS A 165 12.91 -6.65 21.65
C LYS A 165 13.19 -5.26 21.11
N PRO A 166 14.41 -4.71 21.31
CA PRO A 166 14.82 -3.49 20.64
C PRO A 166 14.90 -3.71 19.13
N THR A 167 14.31 -2.79 18.37
CA THR A 167 14.20 -2.84 16.92
C THR A 167 14.51 -1.46 16.37
N PHE A 168 15.32 -1.38 15.31
CA PHE A 168 15.50 -0.14 14.55
C PHE A 168 14.18 0.26 13.89
N VAL A 169 14.00 1.55 13.70
CA VAL A 169 12.79 2.12 13.10
C VAL A 169 13.18 3.12 12.02
N ASP A 170 12.51 3.08 10.86
CA ASP A 170 12.69 4.06 9.79
C ASP A 170 11.38 4.37 9.04
N HIS A 171 11.39 5.52 8.31
CA HIS A 171 10.29 5.92 7.43
C HIS A 171 10.46 5.40 6.00
N SER A 172 10.76 4.12 5.83
CA SER A 172 10.93 3.52 4.50
C SER A 172 9.63 3.35 3.69
N CYS A 173 8.48 3.78 4.21
CA CYS A 173 7.25 3.99 3.45
C CYS A 173 7.04 5.43 2.97
N GLY A 174 7.77 6.41 3.57
CA GLY A 174 7.74 7.81 3.18
C GLY A 174 6.67 8.65 3.89
N HIS A 175 6.10 8.16 5.00
CA HIS A 175 5.09 8.87 5.79
C HIS A 175 5.57 10.21 6.35
N ASP A 176 6.86 10.37 6.58
CA ASP A 176 7.53 11.64 6.92
C ASP A 176 7.31 12.72 5.84
N SER A 177 7.40 12.35 4.56
CA SER A 177 7.05 13.24 3.45
C SER A 177 5.57 13.60 3.45
N HIS A 178 4.71 12.60 3.75
CA HIS A 178 3.25 12.79 3.84
C HIS A 178 2.89 13.78 4.95
N MET A 179 3.50 13.65 6.13
CA MET A 179 3.30 14.56 7.25
C MET A 179 3.75 15.97 6.92
N ALA A 180 4.88 16.13 6.22
CA ALA A 180 5.38 17.44 5.81
C ALA A 180 4.44 18.12 4.79
N TRP A 181 3.99 17.43 3.76
CA TRP A 181 3.04 18.03 2.82
C TRP A 181 1.64 18.25 3.41
N TRP A 182 1.21 17.43 4.38
CA TRP A 182 -0.04 17.62 5.11
C TRP A 182 -0.04 18.95 5.88
N VAL A 183 1.03 19.24 6.62
CA VAL A 183 1.23 20.55 7.29
C VAL A 183 1.32 21.67 6.26
N GLY A 184 2.06 21.47 5.16
CA GLY A 184 2.18 22.43 4.07
C GLY A 184 0.83 22.76 3.41
N THR A 185 0.00 21.73 3.21
CA THR A 185 -1.37 21.90 2.67
C THR A 185 -2.26 22.70 3.61
N ALA A 186 -2.20 22.39 4.91
CA ALA A 186 -2.94 23.15 5.92
C ALA A 186 -2.51 24.63 5.93
N ALA A 187 -1.21 24.91 5.89
CA ALA A 187 -0.66 26.26 5.86
C ALA A 187 -1.09 27.02 4.60
N ALA A 188 -1.03 26.38 3.41
CA ALA A 188 -1.46 26.96 2.15
C ALA A 188 -2.95 27.32 2.18
N LEU A 189 -3.81 26.41 2.63
CA LEU A 189 -5.28 26.63 2.70
C LEU A 189 -5.64 27.74 3.69
N VAL A 190 -4.99 27.82 4.86
CA VAL A 190 -5.18 28.92 5.81
C VAL A 190 -4.73 30.25 5.21
N GLY A 191 -3.62 30.29 4.48
CA GLY A 191 -3.16 31.48 3.74
C GLY A 191 -4.07 31.90 2.60
N MET A 192 -4.96 31.00 2.15
CA MET A 192 -5.91 31.20 1.04
C MET A 192 -7.37 31.16 1.49
N LYS A 193 -7.66 31.45 2.77
CA LYS A 193 -9.02 31.40 3.35
C LYS A 193 -10.05 32.32 2.64
N ASP A 194 -9.60 33.26 1.86
CA ASP A 194 -10.42 34.12 0.97
C ASP A 194 -10.93 33.38 -0.28
N GLN A 195 -10.41 32.22 -0.61
CA GLN A 195 -10.70 31.45 -1.82
C GLN A 195 -11.69 30.29 -1.59
N TRP A 196 -11.99 29.95 -0.35
CA TRP A 196 -12.78 28.78 -0.03
C TRP A 196 -13.69 28.97 1.18
N ASN A 197 -14.74 28.17 1.27
CA ASN A 197 -15.64 28.08 2.41
C ASN A 197 -15.87 26.62 2.79
N GLY A 198 -16.10 26.35 4.08
CA GLY A 198 -16.37 25.01 4.59
C GLY A 198 -15.55 24.67 5.82
N THR A 199 -15.34 23.39 6.02
CA THR A 199 -14.58 22.84 7.15
C THR A 199 -13.45 21.96 6.64
N LEU A 200 -12.22 22.29 7.01
CA LEU A 200 -11.07 21.41 6.86
C LEU A 200 -11.06 20.42 8.01
N PHE A 201 -11.00 19.15 7.70
CA PHE A 201 -10.96 18.04 8.63
C PHE A 201 -9.67 17.25 8.39
N PHE A 202 -8.60 17.65 9.04
CA PHE A 202 -7.28 17.06 8.89
C PHE A 202 -7.08 15.97 9.93
N ILE A 203 -6.61 14.78 9.52
CA ILE A 203 -6.28 13.69 10.44
C ILE A 203 -4.84 13.22 10.26
N GLY A 204 -4.14 13.04 11.39
CA GLY A 204 -2.93 12.26 11.50
C GLY A 204 -3.32 10.88 12.02
N GLN A 205 -3.31 9.89 11.14
CA GLN A 205 -3.74 8.55 11.44
C GLN A 205 -2.57 7.71 11.97
N PRO A 206 -2.72 7.00 13.12
CA PRO A 206 -1.71 6.06 13.59
C PRO A 206 -1.77 4.74 12.84
N ALA A 207 -0.76 3.90 13.01
CA ALA A 207 -0.77 2.45 12.78
C ALA A 207 -1.31 2.01 11.40
N GLU A 208 -0.93 2.70 10.34
CA GLU A 208 -1.26 2.33 8.96
C GLU A 208 -0.54 1.03 8.57
N GLU A 209 0.73 0.89 8.89
CA GLU A 209 1.59 -0.25 8.56
C GLU A 209 1.11 -1.59 9.15
N THR A 210 0.22 -1.51 10.16
CA THR A 210 -0.45 -2.68 10.73
C THR A 210 -1.91 -2.81 10.27
N ILE A 211 -2.35 -1.97 9.30
CA ILE A 211 -3.72 -1.99 8.76
C ILE A 211 -4.78 -1.94 9.87
N SER A 212 -4.61 -1.02 10.82
CA SER A 212 -5.45 -1.00 12.03
C SER A 212 -5.80 0.40 12.54
N GLY A 213 -5.05 1.42 12.14
CA GLY A 213 -5.20 2.77 12.67
C GLY A 213 -6.50 3.46 12.28
N ALA A 214 -6.93 3.33 11.02
CA ALA A 214 -8.20 3.89 10.58
C ALA A 214 -9.39 3.27 11.33
N LYS A 215 -9.39 1.95 11.53
CA LYS A 215 -10.40 1.25 12.35
C LYS A 215 -10.39 1.74 13.79
N ALA A 216 -9.19 1.93 14.37
CA ALA A 216 -9.07 2.43 15.74
C ALA A 216 -9.67 3.84 15.88
N MET A 217 -9.39 4.76 14.93
CA MET A 217 -9.98 6.09 14.91
C MET A 217 -11.51 6.05 14.74
N LEU A 218 -12.03 5.24 13.81
CA LEU A 218 -13.47 5.08 13.60
C LEU A 218 -14.13 4.46 14.85
N GLY A 219 -13.51 3.46 15.46
CA GLY A 219 -13.97 2.81 16.69
C GLY A 219 -14.01 3.76 17.89
N ASP A 220 -13.09 4.72 17.96
CA ASP A 220 -13.10 5.80 18.96
C ASP A 220 -14.10 6.93 18.63
N GLY A 221 -14.91 6.74 17.57
CA GLY A 221 -15.99 7.65 17.22
C GLY A 221 -15.59 8.81 16.33
N LEU A 222 -14.60 8.65 15.44
CA LEU A 222 -14.14 9.70 14.53
C LEU A 222 -15.28 10.44 13.81
N PHE A 223 -16.27 9.71 13.30
CA PHE A 223 -17.42 10.29 12.58
C PHE A 223 -18.70 10.46 13.43
N THR A 224 -18.59 10.30 14.74
CA THR A 224 -19.68 10.56 15.70
C THR A 224 -19.35 11.67 16.67
N ARG A 225 -18.07 11.85 17.02
CA ARG A 225 -17.55 12.94 17.87
C ARG A 225 -17.27 14.19 17.05
N PHE A 226 -16.93 14.01 15.77
CA PHE A 226 -16.58 15.08 14.86
C PHE A 226 -17.49 15.08 13.63
N PRO A 227 -17.58 16.18 12.85
CA PRO A 227 -18.35 16.24 11.63
C PRO A 227 -17.88 15.17 10.63
N LYS A 228 -18.82 14.33 10.13
CA LYS A 228 -18.46 13.37 9.08
C LYS A 228 -18.11 14.14 7.81
N PRO A 229 -16.97 13.83 7.14
CA PRO A 229 -16.58 14.48 5.90
C PRO A 229 -17.54 14.17 4.74
N ASP A 230 -17.74 15.15 3.87
CA ASP A 230 -18.48 15.00 2.60
C ASP A 230 -17.59 14.38 1.52
N VAL A 231 -16.28 14.67 1.55
CA VAL A 231 -15.26 14.10 0.65
C VAL A 231 -13.93 13.94 1.38
N GLY A 232 -13.05 13.06 0.84
CA GLY A 232 -11.74 12.80 1.40
C GLY A 232 -10.62 12.83 0.37
N PHE A 233 -9.45 13.29 0.80
CA PHE A 233 -8.22 13.26 0.01
C PHE A 233 -7.06 12.72 0.85
N ALA A 234 -6.27 11.83 0.22
CA ALA A 234 -4.99 11.37 0.74
C ALA A 234 -4.01 11.23 -0.42
N ALA A 235 -2.73 11.15 -0.12
CA ALA A 235 -1.70 10.94 -1.12
C ALA A 235 -0.57 10.09 -0.55
N HIS A 236 0.08 9.29 -1.40
CA HIS A 236 1.21 8.45 -1.03
C HIS A 236 2.38 8.66 -1.98
N VAL A 237 3.59 8.72 -1.44
CA VAL A 237 4.81 8.78 -2.25
C VAL A 237 5.17 7.40 -2.78
N GLY A 238 5.55 7.32 -4.05
CA GLY A 238 6.03 6.11 -4.70
C GLY A 238 7.37 6.30 -5.40
N PRO A 239 7.92 5.23 -5.99
CA PRO A 239 9.19 5.25 -6.70
C PRO A 239 9.07 5.83 -8.13
N GLU A 240 7.99 6.54 -8.43
CA GLU A 240 7.79 7.22 -9.69
C GLU A 240 8.69 8.47 -9.77
N PRO A 241 8.97 8.99 -11.00
CA PRO A 241 9.77 10.19 -11.18
C PRO A 241 9.24 11.41 -10.44
N LEU A 242 10.15 12.25 -9.95
CA LEU A 242 9.84 13.49 -9.24
C LEU A 242 8.83 14.38 -9.96
N GLY A 243 7.83 14.82 -9.21
CA GLY A 243 6.81 15.75 -9.69
C GLY A 243 5.71 15.10 -10.53
N GLU A 244 5.72 13.78 -10.69
CA GLU A 244 4.60 13.04 -11.26
C GLU A 244 3.46 12.91 -10.24
N VAL A 245 2.24 12.90 -10.76
CA VAL A 245 1.01 12.72 -9.98
C VAL A 245 0.16 11.67 -10.68
N ASP A 246 -0.14 10.60 -9.96
CA ASP A 246 -1.00 9.53 -10.43
C ASP A 246 -2.39 9.66 -9.82
N ILE A 247 -3.42 9.56 -10.66
CA ILE A 247 -4.82 9.50 -10.26
C ILE A 247 -5.43 8.24 -10.87
N LYS A 248 -5.79 7.30 -10.03
CA LYS A 248 -6.43 6.06 -10.47
C LYS A 248 -7.95 6.19 -10.44
N ASP A 249 -8.63 5.81 -11.52
CA ASP A 249 -10.08 5.62 -11.52
C ASP A 249 -10.41 4.26 -10.84
N GLY A 250 -11.32 4.28 -9.87
CA GLY A 250 -11.75 3.08 -9.16
C GLY A 250 -10.70 2.50 -8.21
N VAL A 251 -10.39 1.20 -8.35
CA VAL A 251 -9.52 0.46 -7.41
C VAL A 251 -8.09 0.95 -7.44
N VAL A 252 -7.61 1.48 -6.32
CA VAL A 252 -6.23 1.97 -6.13
C VAL A 252 -5.33 0.88 -5.55
N SER A 253 -5.73 0.28 -4.42
CA SER A 253 -4.94 -0.73 -3.71
C SER A 253 -5.71 -2.01 -3.49
N SER A 254 -5.03 -3.11 -3.12
CA SER A 254 -5.73 -4.35 -2.82
C SER A 254 -6.32 -4.36 -1.40
N ALA A 255 -7.41 -5.11 -1.21
CA ALA A 255 -7.82 -5.57 0.10
C ALA A 255 -6.74 -6.51 0.67
N SER A 256 -6.59 -6.48 1.99
CA SER A 256 -5.72 -7.40 2.75
C SER A 256 -6.52 -8.08 3.84
N ASP A 257 -6.33 -9.39 3.99
CA ASP A 257 -6.81 -10.14 5.14
C ASP A 257 -5.71 -11.03 5.66
N SER A 258 -5.56 -11.06 6.99
CA SER A 258 -4.72 -12.01 7.69
C SER A 258 -5.59 -13.08 8.34
N ILE A 259 -5.27 -14.36 8.11
CA ILE A 259 -5.98 -15.47 8.73
C ILE A 259 -4.97 -16.35 9.45
N HIS A 260 -5.22 -16.62 10.74
CA HIS A 260 -4.45 -17.58 11.50
C HIS A 260 -5.31 -18.82 11.75
N ILE A 261 -4.74 -20.00 11.54
CA ILE A 261 -5.40 -21.29 11.68
C ILE A 261 -4.57 -22.15 12.64
N VAL A 262 -5.23 -22.72 13.65
CA VAL A 262 -4.64 -23.73 14.52
C VAL A 262 -5.39 -25.05 14.32
N PHE A 263 -4.71 -26.03 13.72
CA PHE A 263 -5.19 -27.40 13.67
C PHE A 263 -4.89 -28.11 14.98
N HIS A 264 -5.92 -28.70 15.58
CA HIS A 264 -5.80 -29.51 16.77
C HIS A 264 -5.74 -31.00 16.40
N GLY A 265 -4.70 -31.66 16.81
CA GLY A 265 -4.48 -33.07 16.61
C GLY A 265 -4.46 -33.87 17.92
N ARG A 266 -3.80 -35.00 17.87
CA ARG A 266 -3.46 -35.81 19.04
C ARG A 266 -2.05 -36.34 18.86
N GLY A 267 -1.12 -35.90 19.73
CA GLY A 267 0.27 -36.32 19.73
C GLY A 267 0.45 -37.79 19.99
N ALA A 268 1.54 -38.34 19.45
CA ALA A 268 1.95 -39.72 19.69
C ALA A 268 3.44 -39.92 19.38
N HIS A 269 3.96 -41.09 19.72
CA HIS A 269 5.29 -41.50 19.29
C HIS A 269 5.31 -41.66 17.76
N GLY A 270 6.34 -41.13 17.08
CA GLY A 270 6.43 -41.14 15.62
C GLY A 270 6.34 -42.52 14.96
N SER A 271 6.65 -43.61 15.70
CA SER A 271 6.46 -44.99 15.24
C SER A 271 5.05 -45.57 15.49
N MET A 272 4.15 -44.82 16.12
CA MET A 272 2.77 -45.23 16.45
C MET A 272 1.74 -44.27 15.88
N PRO A 273 1.74 -44.00 14.55
CA PRO A 273 0.86 -43.01 13.94
C PRO A 273 -0.64 -43.39 14.04
N ASP A 274 -0.95 -44.67 14.19
CA ASP A 274 -2.31 -45.18 14.44
C ASP A 274 -2.94 -44.67 15.74
N ARG A 275 -2.12 -44.18 16.66
CA ARG A 275 -2.57 -43.59 17.94
C ARG A 275 -2.66 -42.07 17.91
N SER A 276 -2.33 -41.44 16.78
CA SER A 276 -2.33 -40.00 16.59
C SER A 276 -3.55 -39.48 15.80
N ILE A 277 -3.70 -38.17 15.79
CA ILE A 277 -4.32 -37.37 14.74
C ILE A 277 -3.27 -36.36 14.36
N ASP A 278 -2.59 -36.54 13.23
CA ASP A 278 -1.38 -35.81 12.88
C ASP A 278 -1.68 -34.41 12.31
N PRO A 279 -1.39 -33.34 13.06
CA PRO A 279 -1.67 -31.98 12.60
C PRO A 279 -0.69 -31.50 11.52
N ILE A 280 0.50 -32.11 11.39
CA ILE A 280 1.44 -31.80 10.30
C ILE A 280 0.84 -32.26 8.97
N VAL A 281 0.28 -33.45 8.92
CA VAL A 281 -0.39 -33.98 7.71
C VAL A 281 -1.62 -33.14 7.38
N MET A 282 -2.42 -32.73 8.40
CA MET A 282 -3.52 -31.79 8.17
C MET A 282 -3.05 -30.48 7.56
N GLY A 283 -2.05 -29.83 8.15
CA GLY A 283 -1.50 -28.57 7.64
C GLY A 283 -0.95 -28.71 6.21
N ALA A 284 -0.26 -29.79 5.89
CA ALA A 284 0.26 -30.06 4.55
C ALA A 284 -0.88 -30.23 3.51
N ASN A 285 -1.93 -30.99 3.87
CA ASN A 285 -3.12 -31.15 3.02
C ASN A 285 -3.85 -29.83 2.82
N PHE A 286 -3.96 -29.01 3.87
CA PHE A 286 -4.56 -27.68 3.78
C PHE A 286 -3.76 -26.78 2.84
N VAL A 287 -2.41 -26.71 2.96
CA VAL A 287 -1.57 -25.86 2.09
C VAL A 287 -1.76 -26.18 0.62
N THR A 288 -1.88 -27.47 0.27
CA THR A 288 -2.17 -27.89 -1.11
C THR A 288 -3.61 -27.64 -1.51
N GLY A 289 -4.57 -28.01 -0.66
CA GLY A 289 -6.01 -27.92 -0.96
C GLY A 289 -6.51 -26.47 -1.07
N VAL A 290 -5.95 -25.55 -0.28
CA VAL A 290 -6.37 -24.13 -0.31
C VAL A 290 -6.04 -23.45 -1.65
N GLN A 291 -5.10 -23.98 -2.44
CA GLN A 291 -4.78 -23.45 -3.76
C GLN A 291 -5.96 -23.58 -4.74
N ASP A 292 -6.88 -24.52 -4.52
CA ASP A 292 -8.09 -24.69 -5.35
C ASP A 292 -9.03 -23.48 -5.23
N VAL A 293 -9.01 -22.77 -4.12
CA VAL A 293 -9.83 -21.55 -3.94
C VAL A 293 -9.47 -20.52 -5.01
N VAL A 294 -8.17 -20.27 -5.23
CA VAL A 294 -7.69 -19.32 -6.26
C VAL A 294 -7.80 -19.92 -7.65
N SER A 295 -7.40 -21.18 -7.83
CA SER A 295 -7.23 -21.78 -9.16
C SER A 295 -8.53 -22.35 -9.75
N ARG A 296 -9.56 -22.67 -8.95
CA ARG A 296 -10.78 -23.38 -9.38
C ARG A 296 -12.10 -22.71 -9.00
N GLN A 297 -12.11 -21.81 -7.99
CA GLN A 297 -13.34 -21.19 -7.49
C GLN A 297 -13.47 -19.72 -7.87
N LYS A 298 -12.36 -19.03 -8.04
CA LYS A 298 -12.31 -17.63 -8.46
C LYS A 298 -12.34 -17.52 -9.98
N ASP A 299 -13.03 -16.50 -10.52
CA ASP A 299 -12.92 -16.16 -11.95
C ASP A 299 -11.42 -15.87 -12.28
N PRO A 300 -10.84 -16.54 -13.31
CA PRO A 300 -9.44 -16.34 -13.66
C PRO A 300 -9.08 -14.90 -14.08
N LYS A 301 -10.05 -14.08 -14.46
CA LYS A 301 -9.86 -12.66 -14.81
C LYS A 301 -9.77 -11.75 -13.58
N GLU A 302 -10.30 -12.20 -12.44
CA GLU A 302 -10.30 -11.42 -11.21
C GLU A 302 -8.95 -11.58 -10.48
N PHE A 303 -8.48 -10.51 -9.83
CA PHE A 303 -7.31 -10.59 -8.96
C PHE A 303 -7.66 -11.23 -7.62
N GLY A 304 -6.86 -12.18 -7.19
CA GLY A 304 -6.99 -12.82 -5.87
C GLY A 304 -5.79 -13.69 -5.55
N VAL A 305 -5.27 -13.54 -4.35
CA VAL A 305 -4.08 -14.25 -3.84
C VAL A 305 -4.39 -14.87 -2.49
N VAL A 306 -3.94 -16.10 -2.27
CA VAL A 306 -3.88 -16.76 -0.96
C VAL A 306 -2.47 -17.29 -0.77
N THR A 307 -1.77 -16.76 0.24
CA THR A 307 -0.41 -17.19 0.58
C THR A 307 -0.37 -17.71 2.00
N VAL A 308 0.12 -18.94 2.19
CA VAL A 308 0.49 -19.47 3.50
C VAL A 308 1.92 -19.03 3.78
N GLY A 309 2.06 -17.97 4.58
CA GLY A 309 3.36 -17.37 4.89
C GLY A 309 4.10 -18.02 6.05
N SER A 310 3.39 -18.77 6.91
CA SER A 310 3.99 -19.50 8.04
C SER A 310 3.27 -20.81 8.26
N PHE A 311 4.04 -21.86 8.54
CA PHE A 311 3.56 -23.15 8.98
C PHE A 311 4.51 -23.68 10.07
N GLN A 312 4.02 -23.83 11.28
CA GLN A 312 4.80 -24.23 12.45
C GLN A 312 4.14 -25.43 13.14
N ALA A 313 4.88 -26.54 13.28
CA ALA A 313 4.42 -27.74 13.97
C ALA A 313 5.61 -28.62 14.37
N GLY A 314 5.50 -29.26 15.54
CA GLY A 314 6.52 -30.19 16.05
C GLY A 314 7.85 -29.53 16.40
N THR A 315 8.73 -30.32 17.03
CA THR A 315 10.08 -29.89 17.48
C THR A 315 11.16 -30.94 17.23
N VAL A 316 10.79 -32.21 17.19
CA VAL A 316 11.71 -33.35 17.00
C VAL A 316 11.05 -34.40 16.12
N GLU A 317 11.87 -35.18 15.42
CA GLU A 317 11.47 -36.11 14.37
C GLU A 317 10.69 -37.36 14.86
N ASN A 318 10.80 -37.71 16.13
CA ASN A 318 10.19 -38.92 16.68
C ASN A 318 8.92 -38.67 17.50
N ILE A 319 8.37 -37.45 17.47
CA ILE A 319 7.15 -37.07 18.15
C ILE A 319 6.17 -36.43 17.12
N ILE A 320 4.98 -37.02 17.02
CA ILE A 320 3.86 -36.37 16.34
C ILE A 320 3.29 -35.31 17.31
N PRO A 321 3.24 -34.03 16.95
CA PRO A 321 2.74 -32.98 17.84
C PRO A 321 1.20 -33.05 18.01
N ASP A 322 0.66 -32.24 18.90
CA ASP A 322 -0.79 -32.11 19.14
C ASP A 322 -1.40 -30.90 18.47
N SER A 323 -0.60 -30.04 17.85
CA SER A 323 -1.10 -28.88 17.10
C SER A 323 -0.18 -28.45 15.96
N ALA A 324 -0.77 -27.75 14.98
CA ALA A 324 -0.07 -27.05 13.90
C ALA A 324 -0.68 -25.67 13.70
N THR A 325 0.14 -24.63 13.61
CA THR A 325 -0.27 -23.24 13.41
C THR A 325 0.15 -22.77 12.03
N LEU A 326 -0.80 -22.24 11.28
CA LEU A 326 -0.58 -21.62 9.97
C LEU A 326 -1.01 -20.17 10.00
N LYS A 327 -0.27 -19.30 9.30
CA LYS A 327 -0.61 -17.88 9.11
C LYS A 327 -0.66 -17.57 7.64
N LEU A 328 -1.75 -16.95 7.21
CA LEU A 328 -2.03 -16.65 5.82
C LEU A 328 -2.20 -15.16 5.60
N THR A 329 -1.88 -14.71 4.39
CA THR A 329 -2.29 -13.41 3.87
C THR A 329 -3.08 -13.60 2.59
N LEU A 330 -4.19 -12.86 2.47
CA LEU A 330 -5.05 -12.82 1.29
C LEU A 330 -5.01 -11.43 0.67
N ARG A 331 -5.13 -11.36 -0.66
CA ARG A 331 -5.26 -10.10 -1.41
C ARG A 331 -6.37 -10.22 -2.45
N SER A 332 -7.12 -9.14 -2.64
CA SER A 332 -8.16 -9.07 -3.67
C SER A 332 -8.47 -7.61 -4.01
N TYR A 333 -9.13 -7.35 -5.17
CA TYR A 333 -9.62 -6.02 -5.48
C TYR A 333 -11.12 -5.86 -5.22
N SER A 334 -11.92 -6.88 -5.48
CA SER A 334 -13.36 -6.78 -5.31
C SER A 334 -13.85 -7.39 -4.00
N PRO A 335 -14.90 -6.84 -3.37
CA PRO A 335 -15.51 -7.42 -2.17
C PRO A 335 -16.02 -8.85 -2.38
N ALA A 336 -16.49 -9.17 -3.60
CA ALA A 336 -16.97 -10.51 -3.95
C ALA A 336 -15.82 -11.54 -3.94
N VAL A 337 -14.67 -11.20 -4.53
CA VAL A 337 -13.48 -12.07 -4.50
C VAL A 337 -12.95 -12.17 -3.08
N ARG A 338 -12.88 -11.06 -2.32
CA ARG A 338 -12.46 -11.07 -0.91
C ARG A 338 -13.27 -12.09 -0.10
N LYS A 339 -14.60 -12.01 -0.19
CA LYS A 339 -15.50 -12.95 0.49
C LYS A 339 -15.26 -14.39 0.03
N LEU A 340 -15.13 -14.62 -1.28
CA LEU A 340 -14.86 -15.96 -1.83
C LEU A 340 -13.57 -16.55 -1.27
N LEU A 341 -12.48 -15.74 -1.18
CA LEU A 341 -11.21 -16.21 -0.67
C LEU A 341 -11.28 -16.54 0.82
N VAL A 342 -11.88 -15.66 1.64
CA VAL A 342 -12.04 -15.87 3.09
C VAL A 342 -12.89 -17.12 3.34
N ASP A 343 -14.10 -17.19 2.78
CA ASP A 343 -14.99 -18.35 2.93
C ASP A 343 -14.32 -19.65 2.44
N GLY A 344 -13.54 -19.55 1.35
CA GLY A 344 -12.82 -20.68 0.76
C GLY A 344 -11.73 -21.22 1.68
N VAL A 345 -10.94 -20.32 2.30
CA VAL A 345 -9.91 -20.69 3.28
C VAL A 345 -10.52 -21.37 4.50
N GLU A 346 -11.54 -20.76 5.10
CA GLU A 346 -12.22 -21.31 6.28
C GLU A 346 -12.86 -22.69 6.01
N ARG A 347 -13.54 -22.81 4.88
CA ARG A 347 -14.16 -24.07 4.44
C ARG A 347 -13.10 -25.15 4.23
N THR A 348 -11.98 -24.82 3.57
CA THR A 348 -10.89 -25.76 3.33
C THR A 348 -10.27 -26.23 4.64
N ALA A 349 -10.02 -25.31 5.59
CA ALA A 349 -9.47 -25.65 6.91
C ALA A 349 -10.41 -26.58 7.67
N THR A 350 -11.69 -26.26 7.74
CA THR A 350 -12.71 -27.06 8.42
C THR A 350 -12.84 -28.46 7.79
N ALA A 351 -12.87 -28.53 6.46
CA ALA A 351 -12.94 -29.80 5.74
C ALA A 351 -11.70 -30.67 5.95
N THR A 352 -10.50 -30.06 6.00
CA THR A 352 -9.22 -30.76 6.26
C THR A 352 -9.22 -31.39 7.65
N ALA A 353 -9.64 -30.67 8.68
CA ALA A 353 -9.77 -31.20 10.04
C ALA A 353 -10.78 -32.35 10.10
N ALA A 354 -11.95 -32.19 9.47
CA ALA A 354 -12.97 -33.24 9.41
C ALA A 354 -12.48 -34.50 8.70
N MET A 355 -11.73 -34.37 7.59
CA MET A 355 -11.13 -35.49 6.87
C MET A 355 -10.17 -36.30 7.75
N ALA A 356 -9.43 -35.63 8.66
CA ALA A 356 -8.52 -36.28 9.60
C ALA A 356 -9.21 -36.84 10.86
N GLY A 357 -10.53 -36.64 11.03
CA GLY A 357 -11.25 -36.96 12.27
C GLY A 357 -10.82 -36.09 13.46
N ALA A 358 -10.29 -34.89 13.19
CA ALA A 358 -9.87 -33.91 14.17
C ALA A 358 -11.02 -33.00 14.62
N PRO A 359 -10.91 -32.32 15.78
CA PRO A 359 -11.79 -31.22 16.14
C PRO A 359 -11.73 -30.10 15.08
N PRO A 360 -12.78 -29.22 15.02
CA PRO A 360 -12.69 -28.01 14.19
C PRO A 360 -11.44 -27.19 14.52
N PRO A 361 -10.78 -26.58 13.52
CA PRO A 361 -9.64 -25.70 13.77
C PRO A 361 -10.08 -24.39 14.41
N ASP A 362 -9.21 -23.78 15.20
CA ASP A 362 -9.38 -22.37 15.57
C ASP A 362 -8.97 -21.49 14.38
N ILE A 363 -9.86 -20.57 13.99
CA ILE A 363 -9.61 -19.63 12.90
C ILE A 363 -9.81 -18.22 13.45
N THR A 364 -8.82 -17.38 13.27
CA THR A 364 -8.87 -15.97 13.71
C THR A 364 -8.46 -15.04 12.57
N HIS A 365 -9.01 -13.81 12.60
CA HIS A 365 -8.77 -12.75 11.62
C HIS A 365 -8.14 -11.54 12.34
N PRO A 366 -6.82 -11.52 12.57
CA PRO A 366 -6.18 -10.46 13.36
C PRO A 366 -6.25 -9.10 12.68
N HIS A 367 -6.11 -9.04 11.35
CA HIS A 367 -6.09 -7.81 10.58
C HIS A 367 -6.80 -7.99 9.24
N GLY A 368 -7.37 -6.90 8.73
CA GLY A 368 -7.92 -6.85 7.38
C GLY A 368 -8.52 -5.49 7.06
N ALA A 369 -8.30 -5.03 5.82
CA ALA A 369 -8.94 -3.84 5.25
C ALA A 369 -9.46 -4.15 3.85
N ALA A 370 -10.45 -3.38 3.41
CA ALA A 370 -10.93 -3.41 2.04
C ALA A 370 -9.90 -2.79 1.07
N SER A 371 -10.15 -2.88 -0.22
CA SER A 371 -9.39 -2.14 -1.24
C SER A 371 -9.75 -0.66 -1.18
N VAL A 372 -8.76 0.23 -1.38
CA VAL A 372 -9.04 1.65 -1.57
C VAL A 372 -9.69 1.85 -2.94
N HIS A 373 -10.81 2.55 -2.96
CA HIS A 373 -11.52 2.93 -4.16
C HIS A 373 -11.62 4.44 -4.29
N ASN A 374 -11.08 4.99 -5.36
CA ASN A 374 -11.35 6.36 -5.72
C ASN A 374 -12.76 6.50 -6.30
N ASP A 375 -13.48 7.55 -5.86
CA ASP A 375 -14.71 7.97 -6.53
C ASP A 375 -14.38 8.44 -7.94
N GLY A 376 -14.90 7.75 -8.97
CA GLY A 376 -14.51 7.98 -10.36
C GLY A 376 -14.86 9.39 -10.85
N ALA A 377 -15.99 9.97 -10.41
CA ALA A 377 -16.38 11.32 -10.79
C ALA A 377 -15.46 12.36 -10.13
N LEU A 378 -15.12 12.16 -8.86
CA LEU A 378 -14.20 13.04 -8.12
C LEU A 378 -12.77 12.93 -8.69
N ALA A 379 -12.31 11.71 -9.02
CA ALA A 379 -11.01 11.45 -9.62
C ALA A 379 -10.89 12.13 -11.01
N ALA A 380 -11.90 12.00 -11.86
CA ALA A 380 -11.91 12.67 -13.17
C ALA A 380 -11.90 14.20 -13.05
N ARG A 381 -12.65 14.77 -12.08
CA ARG A 381 -12.62 16.20 -11.79
C ARG A 381 -11.24 16.66 -11.30
N ALA A 382 -10.61 15.88 -10.40
CA ALA A 382 -9.26 16.17 -9.92
C ALA A 382 -8.25 16.13 -11.06
N ALA A 383 -8.32 15.13 -11.95
CA ALA A 383 -7.45 15.02 -13.10
C ALA A 383 -7.58 16.24 -14.04
N ALA A 384 -8.79 16.63 -14.40
CA ALA A 384 -9.03 17.80 -15.25
C ALA A 384 -8.55 19.11 -14.60
N LEU A 385 -8.64 19.23 -13.27
CA LEU A 385 -8.13 20.36 -12.51
C LEU A 385 -6.61 20.45 -12.52
N LEU A 386 -5.94 19.29 -12.36
CA LEU A 386 -4.49 19.20 -12.18
C LEU A 386 -3.71 19.14 -13.51
N GLU A 387 -4.37 18.77 -14.62
CA GLU A 387 -3.73 18.71 -15.94
C GLU A 387 -3.03 20.02 -16.36
N PRO A 388 -3.62 21.22 -16.22
CA PRO A 388 -2.94 22.47 -16.58
C PRO A 388 -1.73 22.78 -15.70
N VAL A 389 -1.60 22.14 -14.53
CA VAL A 389 -0.52 22.36 -13.56
C VAL A 389 0.65 21.41 -13.78
N PHE A 390 0.36 20.15 -14.03
CA PHE A 390 1.37 19.09 -14.13
C PHE A 390 1.66 18.66 -15.57
N GLY A 391 0.74 18.88 -16.52
CA GLY A 391 0.91 18.49 -17.93
C GLY A 391 1.23 17.00 -18.07
N ASP A 392 2.30 16.69 -18.81
CA ASP A 392 2.74 15.31 -19.06
C ASP A 392 3.16 14.52 -17.80
N ARG A 393 3.24 15.19 -16.65
CA ARG A 393 3.52 14.56 -15.35
C ARG A 393 2.26 14.14 -14.59
N LEU A 394 1.08 14.38 -15.15
CA LEU A 394 -0.17 13.89 -14.60
C LEU A 394 -0.59 12.62 -15.34
N HIS A 395 -0.77 11.55 -14.62
CA HIS A 395 -1.23 10.28 -15.19
C HIS A 395 -2.62 9.94 -14.66
N PHE A 396 -3.64 10.01 -15.53
CA PHE A 396 -4.97 9.49 -15.21
C PHE A 396 -5.05 8.03 -15.63
N ILE A 397 -5.04 7.12 -14.65
CA ILE A 397 -5.00 5.68 -14.86
C ILE A 397 -6.43 5.14 -14.89
N PRO A 398 -6.90 4.58 -16.03
CA PRO A 398 -8.28 4.12 -16.18
C PRO A 398 -8.58 2.91 -15.30
N ALA A 399 -9.87 2.70 -14.96
CA ALA A 399 -10.35 1.59 -14.14
C ALA A 399 -9.99 0.20 -14.70
N THR A 400 -9.71 0.09 -16.00
CA THR A 400 -9.31 -1.16 -16.66
C THR A 400 -7.88 -1.61 -16.33
N VAL A 401 -7.05 -0.72 -15.82
CA VAL A 401 -5.71 -1.04 -15.32
C VAL A 401 -5.85 -1.51 -13.86
N SER A 402 -5.14 -2.55 -13.48
CA SER A 402 -5.14 -3.04 -12.08
C SER A 402 -4.57 -2.00 -11.12
N GLY A 403 -5.09 -1.98 -9.88
CA GLY A 403 -4.51 -1.21 -8.80
C GLY A 403 -3.20 -1.84 -8.26
N PHE A 404 -2.63 -1.21 -7.25
CA PHE A 404 -1.46 -1.75 -6.55
C PHE A 404 -1.84 -3.02 -5.77
N THR A 405 -0.87 -3.92 -5.65
CA THR A 405 -1.05 -5.14 -4.83
C THR A 405 -0.80 -4.91 -3.34
N ALA A 406 -0.22 -3.77 -2.96
CA ALA A 406 -0.15 -3.30 -1.59
C ALA A 406 -1.55 -2.98 -1.05
N SER A 407 -1.67 -2.87 0.27
CA SER A 407 -2.93 -2.57 0.97
C SER A 407 -2.78 -1.28 1.76
N GLU A 408 -3.91 -0.63 2.03
CA GLU A 408 -3.97 0.69 2.65
C GLU A 408 -5.28 0.81 3.43
N ASP A 409 -5.23 1.15 4.71
CA ASP A 409 -6.41 1.20 5.57
C ASP A 409 -7.23 2.51 5.46
N PHE A 410 -6.79 3.47 4.62
CA PHE A 410 -7.63 4.59 4.19
C PHE A 410 -8.98 4.13 3.61
N SER A 411 -9.02 2.89 3.10
CA SER A 411 -10.24 2.21 2.66
C SER A 411 -11.35 2.20 3.70
N GLU A 412 -11.03 2.19 4.99
CA GLU A 412 -12.00 2.18 6.08
C GLU A 412 -12.81 3.49 6.13
N PHE A 413 -12.22 4.64 5.77
CA PHE A 413 -12.94 5.91 5.66
C PHE A 413 -13.84 5.92 4.41
N VAL A 414 -13.38 5.31 3.31
CA VAL A 414 -14.18 5.14 2.08
C VAL A 414 -15.38 4.25 2.37
N ASP A 415 -15.17 3.10 3.02
CA ASP A 415 -16.24 2.16 3.40
C ASP A 415 -17.21 2.78 4.43
N ALA A 416 -16.73 3.68 5.29
CA ALA A 416 -17.58 4.49 6.16
C ALA A 416 -18.41 5.55 5.40
N GLY A 417 -18.31 5.59 4.06
CA GLY A 417 -19.11 6.40 3.15
C GLY A 417 -18.58 7.81 2.95
N VAL A 418 -17.26 7.98 2.87
CA VAL A 418 -16.59 9.22 2.46
C VAL A 418 -16.07 9.06 1.02
N PRO A 419 -16.73 9.63 -0.01
CA PRO A 419 -16.20 9.63 -1.38
C PRO A 419 -14.82 10.27 -1.40
N SER A 420 -13.82 9.60 -1.97
CA SER A 420 -12.44 10.02 -1.80
C SER A 420 -11.62 9.89 -3.07
N VAL A 421 -10.48 10.62 -3.13
CA VAL A 421 -9.40 10.39 -4.08
C VAL A 421 -8.10 10.18 -3.31
N TYR A 422 -7.45 9.08 -3.61
CA TYR A 422 -6.10 8.73 -3.17
C TYR A 422 -5.14 8.95 -4.34
N PHE A 423 -4.17 9.84 -4.17
CA PHE A 423 -3.20 10.22 -5.18
C PHE A 423 -1.88 9.46 -5.01
N GLY A 424 -1.20 9.15 -6.13
CA GLY A 424 0.22 8.79 -6.12
C GLY A 424 1.08 10.03 -6.37
N ILE A 425 2.20 10.15 -5.69
CA ILE A 425 3.18 11.24 -5.85
C ILE A 425 4.55 10.65 -6.10
N GLY A 426 5.18 11.01 -7.23
CA GLY A 426 6.52 10.57 -7.58
C GLY A 426 7.58 11.16 -6.66
N GLY A 427 8.44 10.30 -6.09
CA GLY A 427 9.47 10.64 -5.10
C GLY A 427 10.91 10.48 -5.56
N ASP A 428 11.16 9.83 -6.69
CA ASP A 428 12.49 9.41 -7.09
C ASP A 428 13.14 10.33 -8.15
N ASP A 429 14.44 10.58 -7.97
CA ASP A 429 15.23 11.35 -8.95
C ASP A 429 15.31 10.56 -10.28
N PRO A 430 14.88 11.15 -11.41
CA PRO A 430 14.95 10.51 -12.73
C PRO A 430 16.36 10.06 -13.13
N ALA A 431 17.41 10.75 -12.67
CA ALA A 431 18.78 10.36 -12.93
C ALA A 431 19.17 9.08 -12.15
N MET A 432 18.69 8.95 -10.92
CA MET A 432 18.84 7.74 -10.12
C MET A 432 18.08 6.56 -10.75
N LEU A 433 16.83 6.75 -11.15
CA LEU A 433 16.02 5.72 -11.84
C LEU A 433 16.71 5.22 -13.10
N ALA A 434 17.23 6.14 -13.94
CA ALA A 434 17.97 5.80 -15.16
C ALA A 434 19.28 5.05 -14.84
N ASP A 435 19.94 5.33 -13.71
CA ASP A 435 21.15 4.62 -13.30
C ASP A 435 20.86 3.18 -12.89
N TYR A 436 19.82 2.94 -12.07
CA TYR A 436 19.36 1.60 -11.71
C TYR A 436 19.00 0.79 -12.94
N GLN A 437 18.26 1.41 -13.89
CA GLN A 437 17.91 0.78 -15.16
C GLN A 437 19.16 0.39 -15.99
N ARG A 438 20.13 1.29 -16.13
CA ARG A 438 21.39 1.00 -16.84
C ARG A 438 22.17 -0.16 -16.24
N ARG A 439 22.15 -0.27 -14.90
CA ARG A 439 22.82 -1.36 -14.18
C ARG A 439 22.02 -2.65 -14.15
N GLY A 440 20.77 -2.67 -14.65
CA GLY A 440 19.87 -3.82 -14.57
C GLY A 440 19.55 -4.20 -13.12
N GLN A 441 19.52 -3.22 -12.22
CA GLN A 441 19.22 -3.42 -10.80
C GLN A 441 17.81 -2.93 -10.49
N PRO A 442 17.08 -3.58 -9.56
CA PRO A 442 15.79 -3.09 -9.13
C PRO A 442 15.94 -1.76 -8.39
N VAL A 443 15.05 -0.82 -8.67
CA VAL A 443 14.93 0.44 -7.93
C VAL A 443 14.47 0.13 -6.50
N PRO A 444 15.04 0.76 -5.45
CA PRO A 444 14.47 0.68 -4.10
C PRO A 444 13.04 1.23 -4.11
N VAL A 445 12.10 0.46 -3.62
CA VAL A 445 10.70 0.86 -3.50
C VAL A 445 10.34 1.00 -2.02
N ASN A 446 9.14 1.46 -1.73
CA ASN A 446 8.59 1.50 -0.37
C ASN A 446 8.87 0.18 0.37
N HIS A 447 9.16 0.25 1.67
CA HIS A 447 9.61 -0.85 2.52
C HIS A 447 11.02 -1.38 2.19
N SER A 448 11.80 -0.65 1.40
CA SER A 448 13.23 -0.90 1.24
C SER A 448 14.03 -0.05 2.21
N PRO A 449 15.07 -0.59 2.88
CA PRO A 449 15.94 0.22 3.75
C PRO A 449 16.74 1.30 2.99
N TYR A 450 16.65 1.31 1.67
CA TYR A 450 17.30 2.29 0.76
C TYR A 450 16.30 3.25 0.13
N PHE A 451 15.00 3.15 0.43
CA PHE A 451 13.98 4.05 -0.11
C PHE A 451 14.14 5.45 0.51
N ALA A 452 14.36 6.45 -0.32
CA ALA A 452 14.63 7.81 0.12
C ALA A 452 14.11 8.83 -0.90
N PRO A 453 12.81 9.18 -0.84
CA PRO A 453 12.23 10.20 -1.71
C PRO A 453 12.98 11.54 -1.60
N VAL A 454 13.10 12.26 -2.73
CA VAL A 454 13.73 13.59 -2.74
C VAL A 454 12.78 14.61 -2.11
N PRO A 455 13.10 15.21 -0.95
CA PRO A 455 12.11 15.90 -0.13
C PRO A 455 11.45 17.10 -0.81
N GLU A 456 12.25 18.01 -1.41
CA GLU A 456 11.71 19.27 -1.89
C GLU A 456 10.66 19.10 -2.98
N SER A 457 10.97 18.36 -4.02
CA SER A 457 10.04 18.15 -5.14
C SER A 457 8.80 17.39 -4.67
N THR A 458 9.00 16.34 -3.87
CA THR A 458 7.91 15.49 -3.35
C THR A 458 6.95 16.27 -2.46
N ILE A 459 7.47 17.04 -1.50
CA ILE A 459 6.65 17.87 -0.60
C ILE A 459 5.90 18.95 -1.39
N ARG A 460 6.58 19.65 -2.31
CA ARG A 460 5.94 20.69 -3.14
C ARG A 460 4.83 20.12 -4.02
N THR A 461 5.03 18.95 -4.60
CA THR A 461 4.02 18.26 -5.42
C THR A 461 2.83 17.83 -4.58
N GLY A 462 3.04 17.20 -3.41
CA GLY A 462 1.98 16.80 -2.50
C GLY A 462 1.15 17.98 -2.00
N VAL A 463 1.80 19.09 -1.56
CA VAL A 463 1.10 20.32 -1.14
C VAL A 463 0.26 20.90 -2.26
N THR A 464 0.82 20.99 -3.48
CA THR A 464 0.10 21.56 -4.63
C THR A 464 -1.11 20.72 -4.98
N THR A 465 -0.94 19.41 -5.09
CA THR A 465 -2.01 18.45 -5.42
C THR A 465 -3.14 18.50 -4.41
N LEU A 466 -2.84 18.35 -3.11
CA LEU A 466 -3.87 18.32 -2.07
C LEU A 466 -4.55 19.69 -1.87
N THR A 467 -3.79 20.79 -1.94
CA THR A 467 -4.39 22.14 -1.83
C THR A 467 -5.39 22.39 -2.95
N LEU A 468 -5.02 22.10 -4.21
CA LEU A 468 -5.92 22.28 -5.35
C LEU A 468 -7.13 21.33 -5.28
N ALA A 469 -6.94 20.08 -4.85
CA ALA A 469 -8.04 19.13 -4.65
C ALA A 469 -9.05 19.62 -3.59
N VAL A 470 -8.58 20.18 -2.48
CA VAL A 470 -9.47 20.80 -1.48
C VAL A 470 -10.18 22.01 -2.04
N LEU A 471 -9.48 22.91 -2.72
CA LEU A 471 -10.09 24.09 -3.36
C LEU A 471 -11.15 23.71 -4.40
N MET A 472 -10.96 22.62 -5.15
CA MET A 472 -11.92 22.12 -6.13
C MET A 472 -13.32 21.90 -5.55
N VAL A 473 -13.41 21.53 -4.29
CA VAL A 473 -14.68 21.18 -3.64
C VAL A 473 -15.17 22.26 -2.67
N THR A 474 -14.29 23.16 -2.22
CA THR A 474 -14.61 24.18 -1.21
C THR A 474 -14.73 25.61 -1.77
N SER A 475 -14.22 25.88 -2.99
CA SER A 475 -14.36 27.20 -3.60
C SER A 475 -15.81 27.47 -3.94
N PRO A 476 -16.35 28.66 -3.61
CA PRO A 476 -17.71 29.03 -3.99
C PRO A 476 -17.82 29.05 -5.51
N ALA A 477 -18.90 28.46 -6.05
CA ALA A 477 -19.20 28.61 -7.48
C ALA A 477 -19.20 30.10 -7.84
N GLU A 478 -18.53 30.50 -8.94
CA GLU A 478 -18.55 31.87 -9.43
C GLU A 478 -20.01 32.34 -9.50
N LYS A 479 -20.35 33.33 -8.68
CA LYS A 479 -21.61 34.01 -8.88
C LYS A 479 -21.54 34.57 -10.28
N SER A 480 -22.29 33.95 -11.21
CA SER A 480 -22.55 34.53 -12.55
C SER A 480 -22.77 36.01 -12.34
N MET A 481 -21.77 36.84 -12.68
CA MET A 481 -21.96 38.25 -12.82
C MET A 481 -22.85 38.43 -14.05
N ARG A 482 -24.15 38.27 -13.83
CA ARG A 482 -25.14 38.83 -14.78
C ARG A 482 -25.02 40.36 -14.66
N ARG A 483 -24.29 40.94 -15.58
CA ARG A 483 -24.44 42.35 -15.94
C ARG A 483 -25.65 42.51 -16.87
#